data_3b93315f2a593d5b768d6cf1398fb87d
#
_entry.id   3b93315f2a593d5b768d6cf1398fb87d
#
_cell.length_a   1.000
_cell.length_b   1.000
_cell.length_c   1.000
_cell.angle_alpha   90.00
_cell.angle_beta   90.00
_cell.angle_gamma   90.00
#
_symmetry.space_group_name_H-M   'P 1'
#
loop_
_entity.id
_entity.type
_entity.pdbx_description
1 polymer ?
#
loop_
_entity_poly.entity_id
_entity_poly.type
_entity_poly.pdbx_seq_one_letter_code
_entity_poly.pdbx_strand_id
1 'polypeptide(L)'
;MSIFECRDISAKPKVQIKMEKDKKTQSNVVRSYQRYLKLQRGFSPHTVEAYQRDLEKLLNYLKQEGKTVDDVQLDDLQHFAATLHELGIGPSSQCRILSGVRSFFRFLELDGWREDDPSELLESPVLGEHLPEVLSEEEVDMLEGSIDLSKWEGQRNKAIIEVLFSCGLRVSELVNLKLSSIYVDEQYVRVMGKGSKERLVPISPKALRELDLWFVDRNLMKIKPGEEDYVFLNRRGAHLTRTMILIMIKRQAEEAGIQKTISPHTLRHSFATALLEGGADLRAIQAMLGHESIGTTEIYTHIDMSTLRQEILEHHPRNMKR
;
A
#
# COMPACT_ATOMS: atom_id res chain seq x y z
N MET A 1 -10.19 73.89 32.91
CA MET A 1 -8.96 73.13 33.04
C MET A 1 -9.33 71.69 33.22
N SER A 2 -9.26 70.92 32.20
CA SER A 2 -9.44 69.43 32.23
C SER A 2 -8.57 68.87 31.15
N ILE A 3 -7.58 68.12 31.58
CA ILE A 3 -6.55 67.52 30.74
C ILE A 3 -7.14 66.18 30.20
N PHE A 4 -7.31 66.07 28.88
CA PHE A 4 -7.62 64.81 28.23
C PHE A 4 -6.32 64.04 27.97
N GLU A 5 -6.14 62.92 28.67
CA GLU A 5 -5.11 61.93 28.35
C GLU A 5 -5.53 61.14 27.10
N CYS A 6 -4.78 61.29 26.01
CA CYS A 6 -4.78 60.39 24.87
C CYS A 6 -4.20 59.06 25.30
N ARG A 7 -5.02 57.99 25.34
CA ARG A 7 -4.52 56.62 25.41
C ARG A 7 -4.12 56.15 24.01
N ASP A 8 -2.84 55.89 23.88
CA ASP A 8 -2.21 55.31 22.71
C ASP A 8 -2.69 53.83 22.52
N ILE A 9 -3.50 53.60 21.49
CA ILE A 9 -3.98 52.28 21.11
C ILE A 9 -3.24 51.86 19.83
N SER A 10 -1.97 51.43 19.96
CA SER A 10 -1.30 50.70 18.86
C SER A 10 -0.05 49.99 19.35
N ALA A 11 -0.19 48.93 20.10
CA ALA A 11 0.86 47.95 20.25
C ALA A 11 0.26 46.55 20.15
N LYS A 12 0.12 46.05 18.91
CA LYS A 12 0.02 44.62 18.72
C LYS A 12 1.28 43.98 19.28
N PRO A 13 1.17 43.01 20.20
CA PRO A 13 2.35 42.46 20.84
C PRO A 13 3.27 41.80 19.80
N LYS A 14 4.55 42.12 19.85
CA LYS A 14 5.62 41.58 18.97
C LYS A 14 5.57 40.05 18.81
N VAL A 15 5.02 39.34 19.79
CA VAL A 15 4.81 37.90 19.80
C VAL A 15 3.80 37.46 18.74
N GLN A 16 2.68 38.16 18.51
CA GLN A 16 1.70 37.81 17.49
C GLN A 16 2.25 37.98 16.07
N ILE A 17 3.05 39.02 15.84
CA ILE A 17 3.68 39.28 14.53
C ILE A 17 4.73 38.20 14.21
N LYS A 18 5.49 37.74 15.21
CA LYS A 18 6.46 36.65 15.05
C LYS A 18 5.75 35.34 14.72
N MET A 19 4.68 34.97 15.44
CA MET A 19 3.89 33.79 15.22
C MET A 19 3.21 33.76 13.83
N GLU A 20 2.79 34.89 13.28
CA GLU A 20 2.20 34.98 11.92
C GLU A 20 3.25 34.84 10.82
N LYS A 21 4.46 35.42 11.01
CA LYS A 21 5.60 35.24 10.10
C LYS A 21 6.06 33.78 10.08
N ASP A 22 6.21 33.15 11.25
CA ASP A 22 6.63 31.75 11.37
C ASP A 22 5.66 30.79 10.71
N LYS A 23 4.34 30.99 10.87
CA LYS A 23 3.32 30.20 10.18
C LYS A 23 3.38 30.31 8.65
N LYS A 24 3.64 31.50 8.12
CA LYS A 24 3.75 31.73 6.67
C LYS A 24 5.02 31.09 6.10
N THR A 25 6.12 31.15 6.85
CA THR A 25 7.40 30.51 6.53
C THR A 25 7.26 28.98 6.54
N GLN A 26 6.70 28.41 7.60
CA GLN A 26 6.48 26.97 7.73
C GLN A 26 5.56 26.40 6.62
N SER A 27 4.50 27.13 6.23
CA SER A 27 3.63 26.73 5.11
C SER A 27 4.38 26.71 3.77
N ASN A 28 5.35 27.64 3.58
CA ASN A 28 6.16 27.67 2.36
C ASN A 28 7.14 26.49 2.30
N VAL A 29 7.79 26.17 3.41
CA VAL A 29 8.72 25.03 3.53
C VAL A 29 8.00 23.72 3.22
N VAL A 30 6.81 23.48 3.81
CA VAL A 30 6.01 22.27 3.54
C VAL A 30 5.65 22.16 2.07
N ARG A 31 5.27 23.27 1.40
CA ARG A 31 4.97 23.28 -0.04
C ARG A 31 6.21 22.98 -0.90
N SER A 32 7.37 23.52 -0.52
CA SER A 32 8.64 23.26 -1.21
C SER A 32 9.03 21.78 -1.07
N TYR A 33 8.90 21.21 0.14
CA TYR A 33 9.10 19.77 0.36
C TYR A 33 8.18 18.90 -0.47
N GLN A 34 6.90 19.26 -0.58
CA GLN A 34 5.96 18.53 -1.46
C GLN A 34 6.40 18.53 -2.93
N ARG A 35 6.90 19.68 -3.42
CA ARG A 35 7.44 19.80 -4.78
C ARG A 35 8.69 18.94 -4.96
N TYR A 36 9.59 18.96 -3.99
CA TYR A 36 10.79 18.12 -3.95
C TYR A 36 10.44 16.63 -4.08
N LEU A 37 9.50 16.15 -3.23
CA LEU A 37 9.06 14.75 -3.27
C LEU A 37 8.45 14.35 -4.63
N LYS A 38 7.65 15.24 -5.24
CA LYS A 38 6.99 14.98 -6.52
C LYS A 38 7.94 15.08 -7.70
N LEU A 39 8.71 16.17 -7.81
CA LEU A 39 9.45 16.53 -9.01
C LEU A 39 10.88 16.00 -9.01
N GLN A 40 11.57 16.02 -7.87
CA GLN A 40 12.97 15.59 -7.80
C GLN A 40 13.08 14.11 -7.38
N ARG A 41 12.21 13.64 -6.45
CA ARG A 41 12.23 12.24 -6.03
C ARG A 41 11.31 11.34 -6.84
N GLY A 42 10.42 11.90 -7.66
CA GLY A 42 9.51 11.12 -8.50
C GLY A 42 8.53 10.25 -7.72
N PHE A 43 8.20 10.61 -6.46
CA PHE A 43 7.35 9.80 -5.62
C PHE A 43 5.89 9.81 -6.09
N SER A 44 5.23 8.66 -5.92
CA SER A 44 3.81 8.53 -6.23
C SER A 44 2.96 9.47 -5.36
N PRO A 45 1.77 9.90 -5.83
CA PRO A 45 0.86 10.73 -5.02
C PRO A 45 0.58 10.15 -3.63
N HIS A 46 0.38 8.84 -3.52
CA HIS A 46 0.16 8.16 -2.24
C HIS A 46 1.39 8.20 -1.31
N THR A 47 2.60 8.10 -1.88
CA THR A 47 3.84 8.23 -1.10
C THR A 47 3.98 9.65 -0.57
N VAL A 48 3.76 10.66 -1.42
CA VAL A 48 3.80 12.08 -1.01
C VAL A 48 2.80 12.35 0.11
N GLU A 49 1.56 11.85 -0.01
CA GLU A 49 0.52 11.99 1.01
C GLU A 49 0.89 11.31 2.34
N ALA A 50 1.55 10.15 2.28
CA ALA A 50 2.04 9.47 3.48
C ALA A 50 3.12 10.30 4.19
N TYR A 51 4.12 10.81 3.46
CA TYR A 51 5.17 11.66 3.99
C TYR A 51 4.63 12.98 4.55
N GLN A 52 3.59 13.55 3.93
CA GLN A 52 2.91 14.74 4.47
C GLN A 52 2.25 14.47 5.81
N ARG A 53 1.48 13.38 5.93
CA ARG A 53 0.85 12.98 7.20
C ARG A 53 1.88 12.71 8.30
N ASP A 54 3.05 12.17 7.94
CA ASP A 54 4.12 11.94 8.90
C ASP A 54 4.77 13.24 9.35
N LEU A 55 5.00 14.15 8.41
CA LEU A 55 5.47 15.51 8.71
C LEU A 55 4.49 16.30 9.59
N GLU A 56 3.18 16.20 9.33
CA GLU A 56 2.16 16.84 10.17
C GLU A 56 2.22 16.39 11.62
N LYS A 57 2.50 15.10 11.88
CA LYS A 57 2.69 14.60 13.26
C LYS A 57 3.87 15.27 13.94
N LEU A 58 5.02 15.35 13.25
CA LEU A 58 6.19 16.04 13.77
C LEU A 58 5.91 17.53 14.05
N LEU A 59 5.32 18.23 13.09
CA LEU A 59 5.03 19.66 13.23
C LEU A 59 4.05 19.95 14.36
N ASN A 60 3.07 19.08 14.59
CA ASN A 60 2.14 19.18 15.71
C ASN A 60 2.85 18.94 17.05
N TYR A 61 3.74 17.95 17.12
CA TYR A 61 4.56 17.69 18.29
C TYR A 61 5.45 18.90 18.61
N LEU A 62 6.23 19.38 17.65
CA LEU A 62 7.11 20.54 17.84
C LEU A 62 6.33 21.77 18.31
N LYS A 63 5.14 21.98 17.78
CA LYS A 63 4.26 23.07 18.22
C LYS A 63 3.82 22.94 19.68
N GLN A 64 3.57 21.71 20.16
CA GLN A 64 3.23 21.46 21.57
C GLN A 64 4.42 21.72 22.49
N GLU A 65 5.63 21.37 22.05
CA GLU A 65 6.89 21.63 22.76
C GLU A 65 7.38 23.10 22.64
N GLY A 66 6.63 23.95 21.92
CA GLY A 66 7.02 25.37 21.72
C GLY A 66 8.25 25.53 20.83
N LYS A 67 8.59 24.54 20.01
CA LYS A 67 9.75 24.53 19.11
C LYS A 67 9.36 24.76 17.66
N THR A 68 10.32 25.20 16.87
CA THR A 68 10.20 25.39 15.43
C THR A 68 11.09 24.37 14.69
N VAL A 69 10.90 24.26 13.39
CA VAL A 69 11.74 23.40 12.55
C VAL A 69 13.20 23.86 12.56
N ASP A 70 13.45 25.16 12.78
CA ASP A 70 14.79 25.73 12.78
C ASP A 70 15.55 25.44 14.10
N ASP A 71 14.84 25.27 15.20
CA ASP A 71 15.42 25.11 16.54
C ASP A 71 15.57 23.65 16.98
N VAL A 72 14.97 22.71 16.25
CA VAL A 72 14.92 21.30 16.63
C VAL A 72 16.30 20.65 16.60
N GLN A 73 16.60 19.85 17.63
CA GLN A 73 17.85 19.10 17.80
C GLN A 73 17.55 17.59 17.81
N LEU A 74 18.59 16.75 17.75
CA LEU A 74 18.47 15.30 17.81
C LEU A 74 17.66 14.81 19.02
N ASP A 75 17.89 15.38 20.19
CA ASP A 75 17.20 15.04 21.44
C ASP A 75 15.67 15.23 21.32
N ASP A 76 15.23 16.30 20.66
CA ASP A 76 13.80 16.53 20.41
C ASP A 76 13.19 15.47 19.51
N LEU A 77 13.93 14.98 18.52
CA LEU A 77 13.49 13.93 17.63
C LEU A 77 13.48 12.56 18.32
N GLN A 78 14.40 12.33 19.25
CA GLN A 78 14.39 11.14 20.12
C GLN A 78 13.17 11.16 21.05
N HIS A 79 12.86 12.31 21.68
CA HIS A 79 11.64 12.47 22.48
C HIS A 79 10.37 12.30 21.62
N PHE A 80 10.35 12.83 20.40
CA PHE A 80 9.26 12.56 19.46
C PHE A 80 9.10 11.08 19.18
N ALA A 81 10.19 10.33 18.94
CA ALA A 81 10.15 8.90 18.73
C ALA A 81 9.61 8.14 19.96
N ALA A 82 10.02 8.55 21.18
CA ALA A 82 9.49 8.01 22.42
C ALA A 82 7.98 8.28 22.57
N THR A 83 7.53 9.51 22.25
CA THR A 83 6.11 9.88 22.26
C THR A 83 5.29 9.03 21.29
N LEU A 84 5.81 8.71 20.08
CA LEU A 84 5.15 7.80 19.15
C LEU A 84 4.96 6.41 19.76
N HIS A 85 5.94 5.94 20.53
CA HIS A 85 5.88 4.65 21.22
C HIS A 85 4.82 4.66 22.33
N GLU A 86 4.79 5.68 23.17
CA GLU A 86 3.81 5.87 24.26
C GLU A 86 2.38 5.98 23.74
N LEU A 87 2.17 6.55 22.55
CA LEU A 87 0.89 6.60 21.87
C LEU A 87 0.46 5.25 21.26
N GLY A 88 1.23 4.17 21.48
CA GLY A 88 0.91 2.82 20.99
C GLY A 88 1.10 2.63 19.48
N ILE A 89 1.87 3.50 18.82
CA ILE A 89 2.19 3.35 17.40
C ILE A 89 3.18 2.18 17.25
N GLY A 90 2.81 1.16 16.47
CA GLY A 90 3.64 -0.03 16.30
C GLY A 90 4.99 0.26 15.62
N PRO A 91 6.05 -0.55 15.89
CA PRO A 91 7.42 -0.33 15.44
C PRO A 91 7.57 -0.08 13.95
N SER A 92 6.89 -0.83 13.09
CA SER A 92 6.92 -0.65 11.63
C SER A 92 6.38 0.73 11.20
N SER A 93 5.31 1.21 11.85
CA SER A 93 4.76 2.54 11.61
C SER A 93 5.69 3.64 12.11
N GLN A 94 6.35 3.44 13.25
CA GLN A 94 7.37 4.36 13.77
C GLN A 94 8.54 4.47 12.80
N CYS A 95 9.10 3.36 12.32
CA CYS A 95 10.18 3.35 11.31
C CYS A 95 9.79 4.14 10.06
N ARG A 96 8.56 4.00 9.58
CA ARG A 96 8.07 4.75 8.42
C ARG A 96 7.97 6.25 8.71
N ILE A 97 7.41 6.64 9.87
CA ILE A 97 7.29 8.04 10.29
C ILE A 97 8.68 8.66 10.40
N LEU A 98 9.62 8.01 11.10
CA LEU A 98 10.99 8.49 11.25
C LEU A 98 11.74 8.58 9.92
N SER A 99 11.44 7.69 8.96
CA SER A 99 11.96 7.81 7.60
C SER A 99 11.43 9.05 6.88
N GLY A 100 10.17 9.42 7.11
CA GLY A 100 9.57 10.67 6.62
C GLY A 100 10.24 11.89 7.23
N VAL A 101 10.52 11.84 8.55
CA VAL A 101 11.25 12.90 9.27
C VAL A 101 12.65 13.08 8.71
N ARG A 102 13.43 12.01 8.56
CA ARG A 102 14.77 12.08 7.95
C ARG A 102 14.73 12.64 6.52
N SER A 103 13.75 12.22 5.72
CA SER A 103 13.58 12.76 4.38
C SER A 103 13.32 14.27 4.37
N PHE A 104 12.57 14.76 5.37
CA PHE A 104 12.27 16.18 5.49
C PHE A 104 13.49 17.00 5.92
N PHE A 105 14.23 16.61 6.96
CA PHE A 105 15.41 17.35 7.40
C PHE A 105 16.53 17.31 6.36
N ARG A 106 16.74 16.19 5.70
CA ARG A 106 17.66 16.12 4.57
C ARG A 106 17.28 17.05 3.42
N PHE A 107 15.97 17.24 3.16
CA PHE A 107 15.51 18.25 2.22
C PHE A 107 15.84 19.65 2.69
N LEU A 108 15.65 19.97 3.97
CA LEU A 108 15.95 21.29 4.52
C LEU A 108 17.43 21.66 4.40
N GLU A 109 18.32 20.69 4.65
CA GLU A 109 19.75 20.83 4.44
C GLU A 109 20.09 21.09 2.97
N LEU A 110 19.57 20.24 2.06
CA LEU A 110 19.82 20.34 0.61
C LEU A 110 19.29 21.64 0.00
N ASP A 111 18.19 22.18 0.50
CA ASP A 111 17.54 23.41 0.00
C ASP A 111 18.08 24.68 0.70
N GLY A 112 19.05 24.51 1.61
CA GLY A 112 19.71 25.61 2.32
C GLY A 112 18.84 26.27 3.41
N TRP A 113 17.78 25.63 3.87
CA TRP A 113 16.96 26.09 5.00
C TRP A 113 17.65 25.87 6.34
N ARG A 114 18.47 24.83 6.45
CA ARG A 114 19.30 24.51 7.60
C ARG A 114 20.72 24.20 7.16
N GLU A 115 21.68 24.42 8.06
CA GLU A 115 23.09 24.06 7.84
C GLU A 115 23.40 22.63 8.29
N ASP A 116 22.48 21.99 9.06
CA ASP A 116 22.62 20.68 9.67
C ASP A 116 21.36 19.81 9.48
N ASP A 117 21.54 18.50 9.54
CA ASP A 117 20.44 17.51 9.62
C ASP A 117 20.37 16.92 11.03
N PRO A 118 19.46 17.39 11.93
CA PRO A 118 19.33 16.86 13.28
C PRO A 118 18.83 15.43 13.33
N SER A 119 18.37 14.89 12.20
CA SER A 119 17.85 13.51 12.11
C SER A 119 18.89 12.49 11.63
N GLU A 120 20.12 12.91 11.34
CA GLU A 120 21.18 12.02 10.80
C GLU A 120 21.45 10.83 11.74
N LEU A 121 21.54 11.09 13.04
CA LEU A 121 21.77 10.07 14.06
C LEU A 121 20.48 9.55 14.73
N LEU A 122 19.33 9.91 14.20
CA LEU A 122 18.04 9.43 14.73
C LEU A 122 17.87 7.93 14.48
N GLU A 123 17.84 7.14 15.52
CA GLU A 123 17.67 5.70 15.45
C GLU A 123 16.21 5.31 15.16
N SER A 124 16.04 4.22 14.44
CA SER A 124 14.71 3.61 14.23
C SER A 124 14.55 2.43 15.18
N PRO A 125 13.32 2.13 15.62
CA PRO A 125 13.05 0.93 16.39
C PRO A 125 13.53 -0.33 15.64
N VAL A 126 14.09 -1.27 16.38
CA VAL A 126 14.43 -2.58 15.84
C VAL A 126 13.14 -3.31 15.50
N LEU A 127 12.98 -3.69 14.24
CA LEU A 127 11.87 -4.54 13.82
C LEU A 127 12.22 -5.98 14.20
N GLY A 128 11.38 -6.62 14.99
CA GLY A 128 11.50 -8.06 15.21
C GLY A 128 11.39 -8.79 13.86
N GLU A 129 12.19 -9.82 13.66
CA GLU A 129 12.06 -10.72 12.51
C GLU A 129 10.74 -11.52 12.66
N HIS A 130 9.69 -11.02 12.02
CA HIS A 130 8.50 -11.80 11.77
C HIS A 130 8.69 -12.54 10.45
N LEU A 131 8.87 -13.86 10.54
CA LEU A 131 8.74 -14.69 9.34
C LEU A 131 7.35 -14.46 8.76
N PRO A 132 7.25 -14.13 7.47
CA PRO A 132 5.94 -13.89 6.86
C PRO A 132 5.10 -15.15 6.93
N GLU A 133 3.88 -15.03 7.43
CA GLU A 133 2.92 -16.12 7.43
C GLU A 133 2.51 -16.45 5.99
N VAL A 134 2.56 -17.73 5.66
CA VAL A 134 2.09 -18.28 4.37
C VAL A 134 0.98 -19.27 4.61
N LEU A 135 0.06 -19.39 3.67
CA LEU A 135 -0.99 -20.41 3.66
C LEU A 135 -0.55 -21.60 2.81
N SER A 136 -0.78 -22.80 3.31
CA SER A 136 -0.69 -24.01 2.49
C SER A 136 -1.87 -24.09 1.52
N GLU A 137 -1.80 -25.02 0.55
CA GLU A 137 -2.91 -25.26 -0.38
C GLU A 137 -4.18 -25.68 0.37
N GLU A 138 -4.03 -26.54 1.38
CA GLU A 138 -5.13 -27.01 2.23
C GLU A 138 -5.77 -25.86 3.00
N GLU A 139 -4.99 -24.93 3.53
CA GLU A 139 -5.52 -23.74 4.22
C GLU A 139 -6.26 -22.80 3.26
N VAL A 140 -5.81 -22.68 2.00
CA VAL A 140 -6.57 -21.94 0.98
C VAL A 140 -7.86 -22.66 0.62
N ASP A 141 -7.86 -23.98 0.52
CA ASP A 141 -9.08 -24.79 0.31
C ASP A 141 -10.06 -24.69 1.48
N MET A 142 -9.56 -24.67 2.71
CA MET A 142 -10.39 -24.40 3.90
C MET A 142 -11.00 -23.00 3.85
N LEU A 143 -10.21 -21.99 3.45
CA LEU A 143 -10.67 -20.61 3.31
C LEU A 143 -11.78 -20.48 2.26
N GLU A 144 -11.64 -21.15 1.12
CA GLU A 144 -12.67 -21.20 0.07
C GLU A 144 -13.88 -22.00 0.51
N GLY A 145 -13.67 -23.12 1.21
CA GLY A 145 -14.73 -24.01 1.70
C GLY A 145 -15.59 -23.39 2.80
N SER A 146 -15.09 -22.40 3.52
CA SER A 146 -15.83 -21.67 4.55
C SER A 146 -16.85 -20.67 3.97
N ILE A 147 -16.79 -20.41 2.66
CA ILE A 147 -17.63 -19.41 2.00
C ILE A 147 -19.04 -19.96 1.77
N ASP A 148 -20.03 -19.29 2.33
CA ASP A 148 -21.44 -19.58 2.10
C ASP A 148 -21.87 -19.14 0.68
N LEU A 149 -21.93 -20.10 -0.22
CA LEU A 149 -22.32 -19.89 -1.64
C LEU A 149 -23.82 -19.57 -1.80
N SER A 150 -24.65 -19.70 -0.76
CA SER A 150 -26.05 -19.28 -0.82
C SER A 150 -26.21 -17.77 -0.79
N LYS A 151 -25.17 -17.04 -0.36
CA LYS A 151 -25.14 -15.58 -0.34
C LYS A 151 -24.73 -15.04 -1.71
N TRP A 152 -25.32 -13.92 -2.10
CA TRP A 152 -25.05 -13.27 -3.38
C TRP A 152 -23.56 -12.93 -3.60
N GLU A 153 -22.79 -12.68 -2.52
CA GLU A 153 -21.35 -12.42 -2.57
C GLU A 153 -20.49 -13.67 -2.49
N GLY A 154 -21.09 -14.83 -2.24
CA GLY A 154 -20.35 -16.07 -1.98
C GLY A 154 -19.44 -16.45 -3.15
N GLN A 155 -20.01 -16.59 -4.34
CA GLN A 155 -19.24 -16.96 -5.54
C GLN A 155 -18.20 -15.89 -5.91
N ARG A 156 -18.53 -14.60 -5.75
CA ARG A 156 -17.56 -13.51 -5.92
C ARG A 156 -16.37 -13.65 -4.98
N ASN A 157 -16.63 -13.88 -3.69
CA ASN A 157 -15.58 -13.96 -2.67
C ASN A 157 -14.66 -15.16 -2.91
N LYS A 158 -15.21 -16.28 -3.36
CA LYS A 158 -14.45 -17.46 -3.73
C LYS A 158 -13.55 -17.18 -4.94
N ALA A 159 -14.09 -16.60 -6.01
CA ALA A 159 -13.30 -16.17 -7.17
C ALA A 159 -12.20 -15.18 -6.80
N ILE A 160 -12.43 -14.26 -5.86
CA ILE A 160 -11.40 -13.32 -5.37
C ILE A 160 -10.24 -14.06 -4.71
N ILE A 161 -10.52 -15.01 -3.81
CA ILE A 161 -9.48 -15.77 -3.09
C ILE A 161 -8.67 -16.59 -4.08
N GLU A 162 -9.35 -17.32 -4.96
CA GLU A 162 -8.69 -18.16 -5.96
C GLU A 162 -7.82 -17.33 -6.92
N VAL A 163 -8.30 -16.17 -7.42
CA VAL A 163 -7.51 -15.29 -8.29
C VAL A 163 -6.30 -14.71 -7.56
N LEU A 164 -6.44 -14.32 -6.29
CA LEU A 164 -5.31 -13.82 -5.50
C LEU A 164 -4.25 -14.90 -5.30
N PHE A 165 -4.65 -16.13 -5.02
CA PHE A 165 -3.74 -17.25 -4.80
C PHE A 165 -3.15 -17.78 -6.11
N SER A 166 -3.94 -17.89 -7.19
CA SER A 166 -3.46 -18.42 -8.47
C SER A 166 -2.60 -17.46 -9.29
N CYS A 167 -2.78 -16.14 -9.12
CA CYS A 167 -2.09 -15.13 -9.92
C CYS A 167 -1.14 -14.25 -9.10
N GLY A 168 -1.17 -14.34 -7.78
CA GLY A 168 -0.35 -13.52 -6.91
C GLY A 168 -0.54 -12.00 -7.09
N LEU A 169 -1.75 -11.55 -7.45
CA LEU A 169 -2.03 -10.13 -7.70
C LEU A 169 -1.92 -9.29 -6.42
N ARG A 170 -1.49 -8.03 -6.58
CA ARG A 170 -1.67 -7.04 -5.51
C ARG A 170 -3.16 -6.73 -5.36
N VAL A 171 -3.59 -6.44 -4.13
CA VAL A 171 -5.01 -6.08 -3.89
C VAL A 171 -5.47 -4.90 -4.74
N SER A 172 -4.59 -3.93 -5.03
CA SER A 172 -4.90 -2.81 -5.93
C SER A 172 -5.08 -3.25 -7.39
N GLU A 173 -4.35 -4.26 -7.83
CA GLU A 173 -4.48 -4.84 -9.16
C GLU A 173 -5.79 -5.63 -9.28
N LEU A 174 -6.13 -6.43 -8.26
CA LEU A 174 -7.38 -7.18 -8.20
C LEU A 174 -8.62 -6.28 -8.25
N VAL A 175 -8.69 -5.24 -7.42
CA VAL A 175 -9.88 -4.35 -7.39
C VAL A 175 -10.05 -3.53 -8.68
N ASN A 176 -8.95 -3.31 -9.42
CA ASN A 176 -8.95 -2.63 -10.71
C ASN A 176 -8.95 -3.58 -11.90
N LEU A 177 -9.06 -4.89 -11.69
CA LEU A 177 -9.09 -5.87 -12.78
C LEU A 177 -10.32 -5.65 -13.66
N LYS A 178 -10.08 -5.62 -14.98
CA LYS A 178 -11.08 -5.38 -16.00
C LYS A 178 -11.45 -6.66 -16.72
N LEU A 179 -12.71 -6.79 -17.16
CA LEU A 179 -13.13 -7.88 -18.04
C LEU A 179 -12.30 -7.90 -19.34
N SER A 180 -12.08 -6.71 -19.91
CA SER A 180 -11.25 -6.51 -21.11
C SER A 180 -9.77 -6.86 -20.92
N SER A 181 -9.35 -7.18 -19.69
CA SER A 181 -7.97 -7.57 -19.37
C SER A 181 -7.80 -9.05 -19.06
N ILE A 182 -8.86 -9.86 -19.24
CA ILE A 182 -8.83 -11.32 -19.05
C ILE A 182 -8.83 -11.97 -20.42
N TYR A 183 -7.83 -12.77 -20.70
CA TYR A 183 -7.64 -13.49 -21.94
C TYR A 183 -7.82 -14.98 -21.64
N VAL A 184 -9.05 -15.46 -21.81
CA VAL A 184 -9.46 -16.81 -21.35
C VAL A 184 -8.77 -17.91 -22.17
N ASP A 185 -8.74 -17.78 -23.49
CA ASP A 185 -8.17 -18.77 -24.40
C ASP A 185 -6.65 -18.93 -24.20
N GLU A 186 -5.98 -17.80 -23.97
CA GLU A 186 -4.52 -17.73 -23.74
C GLU A 186 -4.14 -17.97 -22.26
N GLN A 187 -5.13 -17.97 -21.36
CA GLN A 187 -4.97 -18.19 -19.93
C GLN A 187 -4.02 -17.20 -19.25
N TYR A 188 -4.20 -15.90 -19.50
CA TYR A 188 -3.53 -14.84 -18.76
C TYR A 188 -4.43 -13.65 -18.45
N VAL A 189 -4.00 -12.84 -17.48
CA VAL A 189 -4.59 -11.56 -17.16
C VAL A 189 -3.55 -10.46 -17.34
N ARG A 190 -3.98 -9.34 -17.90
CA ARG A 190 -3.17 -8.13 -18.01
C ARG A 190 -3.44 -7.25 -16.79
N VAL A 191 -2.38 -6.91 -16.05
CA VAL A 191 -2.49 -6.07 -14.85
C VAL A 191 -1.59 -4.85 -14.96
N MET A 192 -2.09 -3.73 -14.43
CA MET A 192 -1.38 -2.47 -14.35
C MET A 192 -0.64 -2.39 -13.00
N GLY A 193 0.69 -2.39 -13.05
CA GLY A 193 1.55 -2.26 -11.88
C GLY A 193 1.86 -0.81 -11.49
N LYS A 194 2.83 -0.66 -10.58
CA LYS A 194 3.35 0.65 -10.17
C LYS A 194 3.98 1.38 -11.37
N GLY A 195 3.77 2.68 -11.47
CA GLY A 195 4.30 3.49 -12.57
C GLY A 195 3.60 3.25 -13.92
N SER A 196 2.36 2.74 -13.92
CA SER A 196 1.58 2.44 -15.13
C SER A 196 2.26 1.41 -16.05
N LYS A 197 3.14 0.57 -15.51
CA LYS A 197 3.73 -0.54 -16.26
C LYS A 197 2.76 -1.71 -16.30
N GLU A 198 2.48 -2.20 -17.50
CA GLU A 198 1.65 -3.40 -17.70
C GLU A 198 2.51 -4.66 -17.61
N ARG A 199 1.93 -5.71 -17.07
CA ARG A 199 2.49 -7.06 -17.14
C ARG A 199 1.38 -8.08 -17.37
N LEU A 200 1.75 -9.17 -17.98
CA LEU A 200 0.89 -10.34 -18.15
C LEU A 200 1.17 -11.34 -17.03
N VAL A 201 0.12 -11.87 -16.43
CA VAL A 201 0.20 -12.88 -15.39
C VAL A 201 -0.63 -14.08 -15.83
N PRO A 202 -0.05 -15.29 -15.89
CA PRO A 202 -0.83 -16.48 -16.18
C PRO A 202 -1.92 -16.70 -15.12
N ILE A 203 -3.06 -17.25 -15.52
CA ILE A 203 -4.18 -17.56 -14.65
C ILE A 203 -4.51 -19.05 -14.73
N SER A 204 -4.77 -19.68 -13.57
CA SER A 204 -5.07 -21.11 -13.53
C SER A 204 -6.45 -21.42 -14.10
N PRO A 205 -6.65 -22.63 -14.66
CA PRO A 205 -7.98 -23.09 -15.09
C PRO A 205 -9.00 -23.10 -13.94
N LYS A 206 -8.57 -23.32 -12.68
CA LYS A 206 -9.45 -23.23 -11.50
C LYS A 206 -9.94 -21.81 -11.29
N ALA A 207 -9.05 -20.82 -11.36
CA ALA A 207 -9.43 -19.41 -11.21
C ALA A 207 -10.36 -18.94 -12.34
N LEU A 208 -10.13 -19.38 -13.57
CA LEU A 208 -11.05 -19.09 -14.69
C LEU A 208 -12.44 -19.68 -14.45
N ARG A 209 -12.54 -20.92 -13.98
CA ARG A 209 -13.85 -21.53 -13.64
C ARG A 209 -14.58 -20.76 -12.53
N GLU A 210 -13.87 -20.35 -11.49
CA GLU A 210 -14.48 -19.57 -10.41
C GLU A 210 -14.93 -18.17 -10.89
N LEU A 211 -14.20 -17.57 -11.83
CA LEU A 211 -14.61 -16.34 -12.49
C LEU A 211 -15.84 -16.52 -13.36
N ASP A 212 -15.92 -17.60 -14.15
CA ASP A 212 -17.08 -17.88 -14.99
C ASP A 212 -18.35 -18.03 -14.14
N LEU A 213 -18.27 -18.76 -13.02
CA LEU A 213 -19.38 -18.88 -12.07
C LEU A 213 -19.78 -17.53 -11.49
N TRP A 214 -18.79 -16.70 -11.13
CA TRP A 214 -19.07 -15.33 -10.65
C TRP A 214 -19.69 -14.47 -11.74
N PHE A 215 -19.31 -14.60 -13.00
CA PHE A 215 -19.87 -13.81 -14.10
C PHE A 215 -21.36 -14.07 -14.31
N VAL A 216 -21.85 -15.27 -14.00
CA VAL A 216 -23.30 -15.58 -14.02
C VAL A 216 -24.02 -14.64 -13.03
N ASP A 217 -23.59 -14.59 -11.78
CA ASP A 217 -24.19 -13.74 -10.75
C ASP A 217 -24.00 -12.25 -11.05
N ARG A 218 -22.80 -11.87 -11.50
CA ARG A 218 -22.44 -10.50 -11.85
C ARG A 218 -23.35 -9.93 -12.96
N ASN A 219 -23.65 -10.73 -13.97
CA ASN A 219 -24.47 -10.31 -15.10
C ASN A 219 -25.94 -10.06 -14.72
N LEU A 220 -26.41 -10.61 -13.60
CA LEU A 220 -27.73 -10.35 -13.06
C LEU A 220 -27.79 -9.06 -12.22
N MET A 221 -26.65 -8.43 -11.91
CA MET A 221 -26.59 -7.25 -11.08
C MET A 221 -26.90 -5.97 -11.86
N LYS A 222 -27.51 -4.99 -11.15
CA LYS A 222 -27.60 -3.61 -11.65
C LYS A 222 -26.23 -2.92 -11.47
N ILE A 223 -25.48 -2.82 -12.56
CA ILE A 223 -24.14 -2.21 -12.57
C ILE A 223 -24.27 -0.69 -12.69
N LYS A 224 -23.43 0.05 -11.96
CA LYS A 224 -23.39 1.51 -12.07
C LYS A 224 -22.74 1.93 -13.39
N PRO A 225 -23.20 3.05 -14.00
CA PRO A 225 -22.58 3.61 -15.18
C PRO A 225 -21.08 3.89 -14.98
N GLY A 226 -20.24 3.39 -15.90
CA GLY A 226 -18.77 3.49 -15.83
C GLY A 226 -18.08 2.38 -15.06
N GLU A 227 -18.83 1.43 -14.48
CA GLU A 227 -18.31 0.30 -13.72
C GLU A 227 -18.44 -1.05 -14.47
N GLU A 228 -18.92 -1.01 -15.71
CA GLU A 228 -19.29 -2.19 -16.49
C GLU A 228 -18.12 -3.12 -16.77
N ASP A 229 -16.92 -2.57 -16.90
CA ASP A 229 -15.71 -3.33 -17.22
C ASP A 229 -14.98 -3.89 -15.99
N TYR A 230 -15.38 -3.51 -14.76
CA TYR A 230 -14.74 -4.09 -13.57
C TYR A 230 -15.20 -5.50 -13.28
N VAL A 231 -14.25 -6.40 -12.99
CA VAL A 231 -14.53 -7.81 -12.70
C VAL A 231 -15.31 -7.97 -11.39
N PHE A 232 -14.83 -7.34 -10.31
CA PHE A 232 -15.38 -7.55 -8.98
C PHE A 232 -16.19 -6.34 -8.51
N LEU A 233 -17.49 -6.55 -8.33
CA LEU A 233 -18.45 -5.53 -7.95
C LEU A 233 -18.99 -5.76 -6.53
N ASN A 234 -19.38 -4.67 -5.87
CA ASN A 234 -20.14 -4.71 -4.63
C ASN A 234 -21.66 -4.77 -4.93
N ARG A 235 -22.46 -5.00 -3.90
CA ARG A 235 -23.94 -5.09 -4.03
C ARG A 235 -24.60 -3.84 -4.64
N ARG A 236 -23.89 -2.71 -4.72
CA ARG A 236 -24.37 -1.47 -5.32
C ARG A 236 -23.95 -1.30 -6.77
N GLY A 237 -23.33 -2.31 -7.37
CA GLY A 237 -22.86 -2.29 -8.76
C GLY A 237 -21.61 -1.44 -9.01
N ALA A 238 -20.85 -1.06 -7.98
CA ALA A 238 -19.56 -0.38 -8.11
C ALA A 238 -18.43 -1.34 -7.79
N HIS A 239 -17.21 -1.08 -8.30
CA HIS A 239 -16.04 -1.90 -8.01
C HIS A 239 -15.72 -1.93 -6.51
N LEU A 240 -15.00 -2.97 -6.08
CA LEU A 240 -14.61 -3.17 -4.70
C LEU A 240 -13.44 -2.25 -4.31
N THR A 241 -13.38 -1.90 -3.03
CA THR A 241 -12.23 -1.21 -2.46
C THR A 241 -11.24 -2.19 -1.82
N ARG A 242 -9.98 -1.79 -1.68
CA ARG A 242 -8.95 -2.57 -0.99
C ARG A 242 -9.36 -2.96 0.44
N THR A 243 -10.01 -2.04 1.15
CA THR A 243 -10.51 -2.27 2.52
C THR A 243 -11.60 -3.34 2.55
N MET A 244 -12.51 -3.37 1.57
CA MET A 244 -13.55 -4.40 1.48
C MET A 244 -12.96 -5.79 1.27
N ILE A 245 -11.93 -5.92 0.43
CA ILE A 245 -11.20 -7.18 0.23
C ILE A 245 -10.54 -7.63 1.54
N LEU A 246 -9.85 -6.72 2.24
CA LEU A 246 -9.19 -7.05 3.50
C LEU A 246 -10.18 -7.54 4.57
N ILE A 247 -11.33 -6.85 4.71
CA ILE A 247 -12.37 -7.23 5.68
C ILE A 247 -12.96 -8.59 5.30
N MET A 248 -13.22 -8.82 4.02
CA MET A 248 -13.75 -10.10 3.53
C MET A 248 -12.79 -11.26 3.84
N ILE A 249 -11.50 -11.12 3.51
CA ILE A 249 -10.50 -12.17 3.74
C ILE A 249 -10.37 -12.47 5.24
N LYS A 250 -10.31 -11.46 6.09
CA LYS A 250 -10.22 -11.66 7.56
C LYS A 250 -11.42 -12.42 8.09
N ARG A 251 -12.61 -12.03 7.68
CA ARG A 251 -13.85 -12.70 8.07
C ARG A 251 -13.84 -14.17 7.63
N GLN A 252 -13.44 -14.46 6.38
CA GLN A 252 -13.39 -15.86 5.91
C GLN A 252 -12.32 -16.66 6.64
N ALA A 253 -11.19 -16.06 7.03
CA ALA A 253 -10.18 -16.70 7.85
C ALA A 253 -10.72 -17.10 9.24
N GLU A 254 -11.49 -16.21 9.87
CA GLU A 254 -12.16 -16.48 11.14
C GLU A 254 -13.20 -17.60 11.00
N GLU A 255 -14.03 -17.56 9.94
CA GLU A 255 -15.03 -18.59 9.65
C GLU A 255 -14.39 -19.96 9.32
N ALA A 256 -13.22 -19.97 8.68
CA ALA A 256 -12.43 -21.19 8.39
C ALA A 256 -11.66 -21.71 9.62
N GLY A 257 -11.62 -20.98 10.73
CA GLY A 257 -10.85 -21.36 11.93
C GLY A 257 -9.33 -21.23 11.77
N ILE A 258 -8.86 -20.45 10.79
CA ILE A 258 -7.43 -20.25 10.55
C ILE A 258 -6.87 -19.23 11.54
N GLN A 259 -5.87 -19.63 12.34
CA GLN A 259 -5.29 -18.81 13.41
C GLN A 259 -4.26 -17.79 12.89
N LYS A 260 -3.79 -17.92 11.65
CA LYS A 260 -2.82 -17.02 11.03
C LYS A 260 -3.45 -15.67 10.71
N THR A 261 -2.64 -14.60 10.76
CA THR A 261 -3.09 -13.25 10.34
C THR A 261 -3.11 -13.16 8.82
N ILE A 262 -4.29 -13.33 8.23
CA ILE A 262 -4.45 -13.37 6.78
C ILE A 262 -4.80 -12.00 6.20
N SER A 263 -4.15 -11.69 5.08
CA SER A 263 -4.35 -10.49 4.28
C SER A 263 -4.20 -10.80 2.78
N PRO A 264 -4.57 -9.91 1.87
CA PRO A 264 -4.24 -10.08 0.44
C PRO A 264 -2.73 -10.25 0.18
N HIS A 265 -1.87 -9.66 1.01
CA HIS A 265 -0.42 -9.86 0.91
C HIS A 265 0.00 -11.27 1.34
N THR A 266 -0.67 -11.85 2.32
CA THR A 266 -0.44 -13.23 2.74
C THR A 266 -0.74 -14.20 1.58
N LEU A 267 -1.89 -14.06 0.91
CA LEU A 267 -2.23 -14.89 -0.27
C LEU A 267 -1.22 -14.75 -1.42
N ARG A 268 -0.80 -13.52 -1.69
CA ARG A 268 0.24 -13.27 -2.70
C ARG A 268 1.60 -13.88 -2.31
N HIS A 269 1.94 -13.85 -1.02
CA HIS A 269 3.17 -14.45 -0.52
C HIS A 269 3.09 -15.97 -0.61
N SER A 270 1.92 -16.56 -0.26
CA SER A 270 1.65 -17.99 -0.43
C SER A 270 1.76 -18.45 -1.88
N PHE A 271 1.27 -17.65 -2.85
CA PHE A 271 1.50 -17.90 -4.27
C PHE A 271 2.99 -18.00 -4.61
N ALA A 272 3.80 -17.03 -4.15
CA ALA A 272 5.23 -17.04 -4.43
C ALA A 272 5.94 -18.23 -3.80
N THR A 273 5.59 -18.56 -2.55
CA THR A 273 6.17 -19.70 -1.80
C THR A 273 5.77 -21.01 -2.45
N ALA A 274 4.50 -21.18 -2.82
CA ALA A 274 4.00 -22.39 -3.48
C ALA A 274 4.71 -22.67 -4.81
N LEU A 275 4.94 -21.64 -5.61
CA LEU A 275 5.73 -21.77 -6.86
C LEU A 275 7.19 -22.13 -6.58
N LEU A 276 7.80 -21.48 -5.60
CA LEU A 276 9.19 -21.74 -5.23
C LEU A 276 9.39 -23.16 -4.71
N GLU A 277 8.50 -23.64 -3.85
CA GLU A 277 8.49 -25.01 -3.31
C GLU A 277 8.20 -26.04 -4.41
N GLY A 278 7.37 -25.67 -5.41
CA GLY A 278 7.14 -26.47 -6.61
C GLY A 278 8.35 -26.55 -7.54
N GLY A 279 9.38 -25.73 -7.36
CA GLY A 279 10.61 -25.72 -8.15
C GLY A 279 10.62 -24.70 -9.29
N ALA A 280 9.70 -23.74 -9.32
CA ALA A 280 9.66 -22.71 -10.35
C ALA A 280 10.87 -21.78 -10.30
N ASP A 281 11.28 -21.27 -11.45
CA ASP A 281 12.38 -20.32 -11.56
C ASP A 281 12.10 -19.00 -10.84
N LEU A 282 13.04 -18.57 -10.00
CA LEU A 282 12.89 -17.36 -9.19
C LEU A 282 12.68 -16.09 -10.04
N ARG A 283 13.29 -16.01 -11.22
CA ARG A 283 13.12 -14.86 -12.13
C ARG A 283 11.71 -14.85 -12.72
N ALA A 284 11.16 -16.03 -13.05
CA ALA A 284 9.79 -16.16 -13.50
C ALA A 284 8.81 -15.70 -12.40
N ILE A 285 9.02 -16.12 -11.14
CA ILE A 285 8.22 -15.67 -9.99
C ILE A 285 8.32 -14.14 -9.82
N GLN A 286 9.51 -13.57 -9.89
CA GLN A 286 9.73 -12.12 -9.79
C GLN A 286 9.02 -11.35 -10.91
N ALA A 287 9.07 -11.87 -12.15
CA ALA A 287 8.39 -11.30 -13.30
C ALA A 287 6.86 -11.28 -13.09
N MET A 288 6.27 -12.41 -12.68
CA MET A 288 4.83 -12.52 -12.39
C MET A 288 4.42 -11.56 -11.27
N LEU A 289 5.23 -11.41 -10.24
CA LEU A 289 4.95 -10.52 -9.12
C LEU A 289 5.19 -9.04 -9.47
N GLY A 290 6.00 -8.71 -10.46
CA GLY A 290 6.34 -7.33 -10.81
C GLY A 290 7.13 -6.64 -9.69
N HIS A 291 8.24 -7.24 -9.25
CA HIS A 291 9.19 -6.66 -8.31
C HIS A 291 10.18 -5.77 -9.08
N GLU A 292 10.28 -4.50 -8.69
CA GLU A 292 11.14 -3.48 -9.34
C GLU A 292 12.61 -3.52 -8.88
N SER A 293 13.09 -4.55 -8.19
CA SER A 293 14.46 -4.51 -7.69
C SER A 293 15.48 -4.96 -8.75
N ILE A 294 16.43 -4.06 -8.95
CA ILE A 294 17.73 -4.23 -9.64
C ILE A 294 17.68 -4.26 -11.16
N GLY A 295 17.86 -3.08 -11.81
CA GLY A 295 18.46 -2.94 -13.15
C GLY A 295 17.75 -3.61 -14.34
N THR A 296 16.42 -3.82 -14.29
CA THR A 296 15.80 -4.87 -15.07
C THR A 296 14.64 -4.45 -15.97
N THR A 297 14.70 -3.28 -16.56
CA THR A 297 13.80 -3.04 -17.71
C THR A 297 14.20 -3.92 -18.92
N GLU A 298 15.45 -4.35 -19.00
CA GLU A 298 15.96 -5.19 -20.09
C GLU A 298 15.72 -6.70 -19.89
N ILE A 299 15.62 -7.20 -18.64
CA ILE A 299 15.49 -8.63 -18.37
C ILE A 299 14.07 -9.16 -18.65
N TYR A 300 13.03 -8.32 -18.50
CA TYR A 300 11.64 -8.72 -18.74
C TYR A 300 11.29 -8.93 -20.23
N THR A 301 12.11 -8.47 -21.16
CA THR A 301 11.90 -8.66 -22.59
C THR A 301 12.32 -10.06 -23.07
N HIS A 302 12.97 -10.88 -22.24
CA HIS A 302 13.49 -12.19 -22.63
C HIS A 302 12.79 -13.40 -22.00
N ILE A 303 11.89 -13.20 -21.01
CA ILE A 303 11.06 -14.31 -20.50
C ILE A 303 9.78 -14.32 -21.31
N ASP A 304 9.68 -15.31 -22.18
CA ASP A 304 8.49 -15.53 -23.01
C ASP A 304 7.28 -15.91 -22.16
N MET A 305 6.09 -15.49 -22.57
CA MET A 305 4.82 -15.82 -21.93
C MET A 305 4.57 -17.34 -21.88
N SER A 306 5.07 -18.09 -22.85
CA SER A 306 5.03 -19.55 -22.83
C SER A 306 5.79 -20.12 -21.64
N THR A 307 6.94 -19.56 -21.32
CA THR A 307 7.76 -19.95 -20.15
C THR A 307 7.03 -19.62 -18.85
N LEU A 308 6.48 -18.40 -18.69
CA LEU A 308 5.74 -18.02 -17.48
C LEU A 308 4.50 -18.91 -17.28
N ARG A 309 3.81 -19.24 -18.37
CA ARG A 309 2.67 -20.17 -18.32
C ARG A 309 3.10 -21.57 -17.93
N GLN A 310 4.20 -22.06 -18.50
CA GLN A 310 4.75 -23.39 -18.19
C GLN A 310 5.12 -23.50 -16.72
N GLU A 311 5.81 -22.49 -16.17
CA GLU A 311 6.15 -22.41 -14.74
C GLU A 311 4.92 -22.52 -13.83
N ILE A 312 3.81 -21.84 -14.15
CA ILE A 312 2.57 -21.97 -13.39
C ILE A 312 1.93 -23.35 -13.57
N LEU A 313 1.93 -23.88 -14.80
CA LEU A 313 1.30 -25.17 -15.07
C LEU A 313 2.04 -26.35 -14.41
N GLU A 314 3.35 -26.28 -14.34
CA GLU A 314 4.21 -27.36 -13.82
C GLU A 314 4.43 -27.24 -12.31
N HIS A 315 4.45 -26.03 -11.75
CA HIS A 315 4.92 -25.78 -10.38
C HIS A 315 3.86 -25.22 -9.43
N HIS A 316 2.76 -24.66 -9.95
CA HIS A 316 1.71 -24.16 -9.05
C HIS A 316 0.76 -25.30 -8.64
N PRO A 317 0.46 -25.47 -7.30
CA PRO A 317 -0.34 -26.59 -6.80
C PRO A 317 -1.74 -26.67 -7.44
N ARG A 318 -2.33 -25.54 -7.83
CA ARG A 318 -3.66 -25.50 -8.50
C ARG A 318 -3.69 -26.13 -9.90
N ASN A 319 -2.55 -26.45 -10.48
CA ASN A 319 -2.42 -27.06 -11.82
C ASN A 319 -1.84 -28.48 -11.80
N MET A 320 -1.19 -28.87 -10.68
CA MET A 320 -0.74 -30.24 -10.53
C MET A 320 -1.96 -31.16 -10.41
N LYS A 321 -2.08 -32.11 -11.32
CA LYS A 321 -3.08 -33.18 -11.20
C LYS A 321 -2.66 -34.04 -10.02
N ARG A 322 -3.46 -34.06 -8.95
CA ARG A 322 -3.42 -35.11 -7.93
C ARG A 322 -4.04 -36.37 -8.46
#